data_c4e187865bac80b7584354a9a0c6201d
#
_entry.id   c4e187865bac80b7584354a9a0c6201d
#
_cell.length_a   1.000
_cell.length_b   1.000
_cell.length_c   1.000
_cell.angle_alpha   90.00
_cell.angle_beta   90.00
_cell.angle_gamma   90.00
#
_symmetry.space_group_name_H-M   'P 1'
#
loop_
_entity.id
_entity.type
_entity.pdbx_description
1 polymer ?
#
loop_
_entity_poly.entity_id
_entity_poly.type
_entity_poly.pdbx_seq_one_letter_code
_entity_poly.pdbx_strand_id
1 'polypeptide(L)'
;TPLGGSEVFTAIQQGTVNGAENGLTNVASLSWDECCDYIIETNHVYNTDSFIMDKAYFESLPAEYQTIIQEAAVEAGKYCTDLVLQATEEVRPEVEAAGCEFIQTDVTAWQEALDGFLEEKYPDLVPYADAIKAADPAANAA
;
A
#
# COMPACT_ATOMS: atom_id res chain seq x y z
N THR A 1 17.13 -3.70 7.54
CA THR A 1 18.21 -3.13 6.70
C THR A 1 17.55 -2.25 5.64
N PRO A 2 17.78 -0.92 5.64
CA PRO A 2 17.26 -0.05 4.60
C PRO A 2 18.02 -0.32 3.29
N LEU A 3 17.24 -0.61 2.23
CA LEU A 3 17.75 -0.85 0.88
C LEU A 3 16.89 -0.09 -0.14
N GLY A 4 17.50 0.33 -1.25
CA GLY A 4 16.73 0.81 -2.40
C GLY A 4 15.99 -0.35 -3.06
N GLY A 5 14.78 -0.11 -3.60
CA GLY A 5 13.98 -1.17 -4.23
C GLY A 5 14.73 -1.96 -5.32
N SER A 6 15.59 -1.30 -6.09
CA SER A 6 16.43 -1.94 -7.11
C SER A 6 17.57 -2.80 -6.55
N GLU A 7 17.92 -2.68 -5.27
CA GLU A 7 18.97 -3.45 -4.62
C GLU A 7 18.44 -4.72 -3.95
N VAL A 8 17.14 -4.78 -3.68
CA VAL A 8 16.49 -5.87 -2.93
C VAL A 8 16.61 -7.20 -3.67
N PHE A 9 16.36 -7.24 -4.97
CA PHE A 9 16.53 -8.45 -5.79
C PHE A 9 17.89 -9.10 -5.56
N THR A 10 18.95 -8.32 -5.75
CA THR A 10 20.33 -8.82 -5.56
C THR A 10 20.61 -9.21 -4.12
N ALA A 11 20.07 -8.46 -3.15
CA ALA A 11 20.26 -8.72 -1.73
C ALA A 11 19.59 -10.04 -1.29
N ILE A 12 18.40 -10.36 -1.80
CA ILE A 12 17.73 -11.65 -1.57
C ILE A 12 18.52 -12.76 -2.24
N GLN A 13 18.87 -12.61 -3.52
CA GLN A 13 19.60 -13.62 -4.28
C GLN A 13 20.97 -13.97 -3.64
N GLN A 14 21.63 -13.00 -3.03
CA GLN A 14 22.91 -13.20 -2.35
C GLN A 14 22.74 -13.63 -0.86
N GLY A 15 21.53 -13.70 -0.36
CA GLY A 15 21.26 -14.04 1.04
C GLY A 15 21.67 -12.94 2.03
N THR A 16 21.86 -11.71 1.58
CA THR A 16 22.15 -10.55 2.43
C THR A 16 20.92 -10.18 3.27
N VAL A 17 19.74 -10.36 2.71
CA VAL A 17 18.45 -10.31 3.40
C VAL A 17 17.65 -11.57 3.05
N ASN A 18 16.77 -11.99 3.97
CA ASN A 18 15.98 -13.21 3.81
C ASN A 18 14.57 -12.95 3.24
N GLY A 19 14.20 -11.71 3.03
CA GLY A 19 12.92 -11.28 2.50
C GLY A 19 12.81 -9.76 2.52
N ALA A 20 11.74 -9.28 1.88
CA ALA A 20 11.38 -7.87 1.83
C ALA A 20 9.86 -7.74 1.78
N GLU A 21 9.33 -6.53 1.95
CA GLU A 21 7.89 -6.27 1.80
C GLU A 21 7.66 -5.24 0.71
N ASN A 22 6.59 -5.43 -0.05
CA ASN A 22 6.10 -4.46 -1.04
C ASN A 22 4.69 -4.85 -1.52
N GLY A 23 4.04 -3.96 -2.28
CA GLY A 23 2.83 -4.32 -3.02
C GLY A 23 3.12 -5.32 -4.13
N LEU A 24 2.16 -6.21 -4.43
CA LEU A 24 2.33 -7.31 -5.37
C LEU A 24 2.75 -6.86 -6.79
N THR A 25 2.20 -5.75 -7.26
CA THR A 25 2.59 -5.16 -8.56
C THR A 25 4.07 -4.73 -8.59
N ASN A 26 4.60 -4.27 -7.46
CA ASN A 26 6.01 -3.93 -7.33
C ASN A 26 6.90 -5.18 -7.24
N VAL A 27 6.43 -6.25 -6.61
CA VAL A 27 7.14 -7.54 -6.56
C VAL A 27 7.43 -8.01 -7.98
N ALA A 28 6.43 -8.04 -8.85
CA ALA A 28 6.60 -8.44 -10.24
C ALA A 28 7.44 -7.43 -11.05
N SER A 29 7.16 -6.12 -10.94
CA SER A 29 7.88 -5.11 -11.72
C SER A 29 9.37 -4.99 -11.36
N LEU A 30 9.75 -5.43 -10.16
CA LEU A 30 11.14 -5.48 -9.68
C LEU A 30 11.75 -6.90 -9.78
N SER A 31 11.04 -7.82 -10.41
CA SER A 31 11.44 -9.24 -10.60
C SER A 31 11.73 -9.98 -9.29
N TRP A 32 11.13 -9.59 -8.16
CA TRP A 32 11.37 -10.29 -6.90
C TRP A 32 10.79 -11.70 -6.89
N ASP A 33 9.75 -11.94 -7.70
CA ASP A 33 9.16 -13.25 -7.97
C ASP A 33 10.18 -14.24 -8.58
N GLU A 34 11.24 -13.76 -9.24
CA GLU A 34 12.31 -14.61 -9.77
C GLU A 34 13.30 -15.10 -8.69
N CYS A 35 13.27 -14.52 -7.49
CA CYS A 35 14.20 -14.84 -6.39
C CYS A 35 13.53 -15.15 -5.05
N CYS A 36 12.20 -15.26 -5.03
CA CYS A 36 11.40 -15.58 -3.86
C CYS A 36 10.52 -16.81 -4.13
N ASP A 37 10.47 -17.74 -3.16
CA ASP A 37 9.60 -18.93 -3.25
C ASP A 37 8.19 -18.64 -2.69
N TYR A 38 8.04 -17.65 -1.82
CA TYR A 38 6.81 -17.39 -1.06
C TYR A 38 6.41 -15.92 -1.09
N ILE A 39 5.11 -15.68 -1.30
CA ILE A 39 4.46 -14.39 -1.13
C ILE A 39 3.53 -14.49 0.09
N ILE A 40 3.85 -13.79 1.17
CA ILE A 40 3.09 -13.82 2.41
C ILE A 40 2.15 -12.61 2.44
N GLU A 41 0.85 -12.86 2.33
CA GLU A 41 -0.18 -11.81 2.30
C GLU A 41 -0.50 -11.35 3.73
N THR A 42 0.29 -10.39 4.22
CA THR A 42 0.15 -9.86 5.58
C THR A 42 -0.90 -8.75 5.69
N ASN A 43 -1.23 -8.08 4.58
CA ASN A 43 -2.21 -6.98 4.51
C ASN A 43 -2.04 -5.93 5.62
N HIS A 44 -0.80 -5.64 6.01
CA HIS A 44 -0.46 -4.77 7.14
C HIS A 44 -0.42 -3.28 6.80
N VAL A 45 -0.37 -2.94 5.52
CA VAL A 45 -0.34 -1.56 5.04
C VAL A 45 -1.39 -1.37 3.94
N TYR A 46 -2.21 -0.34 4.08
CA TYR A 46 -2.99 0.21 2.99
C TYR A 46 -2.26 1.44 2.45
N ASN A 47 -1.67 1.30 1.27
CA ASN A 47 -0.88 2.37 0.68
C ASN A 47 -1.80 3.48 0.15
N THR A 48 -1.57 4.71 0.58
CA THR A 48 -2.30 5.88 0.11
C THR A 48 -1.33 6.89 -0.46
N ASP A 49 -1.54 7.27 -1.71
CA ASP A 49 -0.79 8.33 -2.36
C ASP A 49 -1.57 9.64 -2.36
N SER A 50 -0.87 10.76 -2.37
CA SER A 50 -1.46 12.09 -2.34
C SER A 50 -0.80 13.01 -3.34
N PHE A 51 -1.62 13.78 -4.06
CA PHE A 51 -1.13 14.94 -4.80
C PHE A 51 -0.88 16.08 -3.83
N ILE A 52 0.35 16.57 -3.79
CA ILE A 52 0.73 17.68 -2.92
C ILE A 52 1.24 18.86 -3.74
N MET A 53 0.89 20.06 -3.30
CA MET A 53 1.34 21.32 -3.89
C MET A 53 1.57 22.34 -2.78
N ASP A 54 2.53 23.24 -2.97
CA ASP A 54 2.71 24.38 -2.05
C ASP A 54 1.44 25.22 -1.98
N LYS A 55 0.96 25.46 -0.76
CA LYS A 55 -0.30 26.17 -0.53
C LYS A 55 -0.29 27.60 -1.07
N ALA A 56 0.80 28.34 -0.83
CA ALA A 56 0.88 29.74 -1.27
C ALA A 56 0.93 29.84 -2.79
N TYR A 57 1.62 28.89 -3.43
CA TYR A 57 1.62 28.81 -4.90
C TYR A 57 0.23 28.47 -5.43
N PHE A 58 -0.44 27.47 -4.88
CA PHE A 58 -1.80 27.10 -5.30
C PHE A 58 -2.79 28.27 -5.15
N GLU A 59 -2.78 28.97 -4.01
CA GLU A 59 -3.64 30.13 -3.76
C GLU A 59 -3.30 31.35 -4.63
N SER A 60 -2.10 31.42 -5.19
CA SER A 60 -1.69 32.48 -6.12
C SER A 60 -2.25 32.28 -7.53
N LEU A 61 -2.70 31.06 -7.87
CA LEU A 61 -3.27 30.77 -9.18
C LEU A 61 -4.67 31.38 -9.34
N PRO A 62 -5.10 31.73 -10.57
CA PRO A 62 -6.48 32.09 -10.85
C PRO A 62 -7.44 30.97 -10.37
N ALA A 63 -8.61 31.35 -9.85
CA ALA A 63 -9.58 30.41 -9.30
C ALA A 63 -9.98 29.30 -10.28
N GLU A 64 -10.05 29.60 -11.57
CA GLU A 64 -10.31 28.63 -12.63
C GLU A 64 -9.24 27.52 -12.65
N TYR A 65 -7.96 27.89 -12.53
CA TYR A 65 -6.87 26.89 -12.51
C TYR A 65 -6.85 26.09 -11.23
N GLN A 66 -7.19 26.68 -10.09
CA GLN A 66 -7.34 25.94 -8.83
C GLN A 66 -8.41 24.86 -8.97
N THR A 67 -9.55 25.18 -9.55
CA THR A 67 -10.63 24.22 -9.81
C THR A 67 -10.18 23.11 -10.74
N ILE A 68 -9.56 23.44 -11.88
CA ILE A 68 -9.07 22.44 -12.85
C ILE A 68 -8.08 21.48 -12.20
N ILE A 69 -7.13 21.98 -11.39
CA ILE A 69 -6.13 21.16 -10.71
C ILE A 69 -6.80 20.20 -9.72
N GLN A 70 -7.77 20.67 -8.93
CA GLN A 70 -8.49 19.83 -7.97
C GLN A 70 -9.31 18.75 -8.67
N GLU A 71 -10.06 19.09 -9.69
CA GLU A 71 -10.85 18.13 -10.45
C GLU A 71 -9.97 17.07 -11.14
N ALA A 72 -8.89 17.50 -11.78
CA ALA A 72 -7.93 16.60 -12.41
C ALA A 72 -7.24 15.67 -11.40
N ALA A 73 -6.89 16.18 -10.21
CA ALA A 73 -6.30 15.35 -9.16
C ALA A 73 -7.27 14.27 -8.65
N VAL A 74 -8.55 14.61 -8.48
CA VAL A 74 -9.58 13.64 -8.08
C VAL A 74 -9.78 12.57 -9.16
N GLU A 75 -9.88 12.97 -10.43
CA GLU A 75 -10.04 12.04 -11.56
C GLU A 75 -8.82 11.12 -11.69
N ALA A 76 -7.61 11.68 -11.64
CA ALA A 76 -6.38 10.92 -11.71
C ALA A 76 -6.21 9.95 -10.53
N GLY A 77 -6.60 10.35 -9.31
CA GLY A 77 -6.59 9.48 -8.14
C GLY A 77 -7.51 8.27 -8.30
N LYS A 78 -8.73 8.48 -8.78
CA LYS A 78 -9.66 7.37 -9.06
C LYS A 78 -9.11 6.44 -10.14
N TYR A 79 -8.63 7.00 -11.24
CA TYR A 79 -8.04 6.23 -12.34
C TYR A 79 -6.84 5.41 -11.87
N CYS A 80 -5.95 5.98 -11.06
CA CYS A 80 -4.80 5.28 -10.49
C CYS A 80 -5.23 4.11 -9.60
N THR A 81 -6.23 4.33 -8.73
CA THR A 81 -6.77 3.27 -7.86
C THR A 81 -7.32 2.10 -8.67
N ASP A 82 -8.14 2.38 -9.68
CA ASP A 82 -8.74 1.36 -10.54
C ASP A 82 -7.65 0.56 -11.29
N LEU A 83 -6.63 1.25 -11.82
CA LEU A 83 -5.50 0.60 -12.47
C LEU A 83 -4.69 -0.31 -11.54
N VAL A 84 -4.41 0.14 -10.31
CA VAL A 84 -3.63 -0.66 -9.35
C VAL A 84 -4.42 -1.90 -8.93
N LEU A 85 -5.72 -1.78 -8.69
CA LEU A 85 -6.57 -2.93 -8.37
C LEU A 85 -6.59 -3.93 -9.53
N GLN A 86 -6.81 -3.48 -10.75
CA GLN A 86 -6.77 -4.32 -11.94
C GLN A 86 -5.39 -4.99 -12.12
N ALA A 87 -4.31 -4.22 -12.03
CA ALA A 87 -2.96 -4.76 -12.18
C ALA A 87 -2.60 -5.78 -11.11
N THR A 88 -3.12 -5.63 -9.88
CA THR A 88 -2.92 -6.60 -8.80
C THR A 88 -3.58 -7.94 -9.13
N GLU A 89 -4.80 -7.93 -9.68
CA GLU A 89 -5.49 -9.14 -10.10
C GLU A 89 -4.80 -9.81 -11.30
N GLU A 90 -4.31 -9.03 -12.25
CA GLU A 90 -3.64 -9.53 -13.46
C GLU A 90 -2.26 -10.13 -13.16
N VAL A 91 -1.50 -9.53 -12.24
CA VAL A 91 -0.13 -9.95 -11.94
C VAL A 91 -0.07 -11.20 -11.05
N ARG A 92 -1.11 -11.45 -10.25
CA ARG A 92 -1.13 -12.61 -9.34
C ARG A 92 -0.85 -13.95 -10.06
N PRO A 93 -1.58 -14.31 -11.14
CA PRO A 93 -1.31 -15.55 -11.87
C PRO A 93 0.07 -15.57 -12.53
N GLU A 94 0.65 -14.43 -12.86
CA GLU A 94 2.02 -14.37 -13.41
C GLU A 94 3.06 -14.75 -12.36
N VAL A 95 2.91 -14.22 -11.14
CA VAL A 95 3.79 -14.52 -9.99
C VAL A 95 3.64 -15.99 -9.56
N GLU A 96 2.41 -16.54 -9.58
CA GLU A 96 2.18 -17.97 -9.35
C GLU A 96 2.84 -18.84 -10.43
N ALA A 97 2.76 -18.42 -11.69
CA ALA A 97 3.39 -19.12 -12.81
C ALA A 97 4.92 -19.06 -12.77
N ALA A 98 5.49 -18.01 -12.16
CA ALA A 98 6.93 -17.92 -11.89
C ALA A 98 7.39 -18.91 -10.81
N GLY A 99 6.47 -19.50 -10.04
CA GLY A 99 6.75 -20.54 -9.06
C GLY A 99 6.55 -20.09 -7.61
N CYS A 100 6.08 -18.88 -7.36
CA CYS A 100 5.82 -18.40 -6.01
C CYS A 100 4.54 -18.99 -5.43
N GLU A 101 4.59 -19.42 -4.18
CA GLU A 101 3.44 -19.87 -3.41
C GLU A 101 2.88 -18.72 -2.57
N PHE A 102 1.56 -18.45 -2.68
CA PHE A 102 0.88 -17.46 -1.88
C PHE A 102 0.42 -18.04 -0.55
N ILE A 103 0.87 -17.41 0.55
CA ILE A 103 0.53 -17.80 1.91
C ILE A 103 -0.43 -16.76 2.50
N GLN A 104 -1.63 -17.20 2.85
CA GLN A 104 -2.59 -16.39 3.59
C GLN A 104 -2.20 -16.31 5.06
N THR A 105 -2.19 -15.10 5.61
CA THR A 105 -1.86 -14.86 7.01
C THR A 105 -3.14 -14.65 7.83
N ASP A 106 -3.24 -15.29 8.97
CA ASP A 106 -4.25 -14.95 9.97
C ASP A 106 -3.87 -13.63 10.65
N VAL A 107 -4.55 -12.57 10.23
CA VAL A 107 -4.28 -11.21 10.73
C VAL A 107 -4.82 -10.98 12.15
N THR A 108 -5.69 -11.86 12.66
CA THR A 108 -6.32 -11.71 14.00
C THR A 108 -5.28 -11.67 15.10
N ALA A 109 -4.32 -12.61 15.09
CA ALA A 109 -3.25 -12.65 16.08
C ALA A 109 -2.35 -11.40 16.04
N TRP A 110 -2.19 -10.81 14.88
CA TRP A 110 -1.42 -9.56 14.71
C TRP A 110 -2.19 -8.38 15.28
N GLN A 111 -3.50 -8.31 15.03
CA GLN A 111 -4.37 -7.27 15.57
C GLN A 111 -4.44 -7.34 17.09
N GLU A 112 -4.58 -8.54 17.67
CA GLU A 112 -4.57 -8.76 19.12
C GLU A 112 -3.24 -8.32 19.76
N ALA A 113 -2.12 -8.58 19.11
CA ALA A 113 -0.80 -8.17 19.59
C ALA A 113 -0.59 -6.63 19.56
N LEU A 114 -1.40 -5.91 18.80
CA LEU A 114 -1.37 -4.45 18.69
C LEU A 114 -2.50 -3.76 19.48
N ASP A 115 -3.29 -4.52 20.23
CA ASP A 115 -4.39 -3.96 21.03
C ASP A 115 -3.86 -2.94 22.05
N GLY A 116 -4.48 -1.77 22.08
CA GLY A 116 -4.07 -0.65 22.94
C GLY A 116 -2.79 0.08 22.49
N PHE A 117 -2.09 -0.39 21.44
CA PHE A 117 -0.84 0.22 20.98
C PHE A 117 -1.03 1.67 20.52
N LEU A 118 -2.11 1.95 19.78
CA LEU A 118 -2.39 3.28 19.25
C LEU A 118 -2.70 4.25 20.36
N GLU A 119 -3.53 3.85 21.32
CA GLU A 119 -3.92 4.63 22.51
C GLU A 119 -2.72 4.97 23.38
N GLU A 120 -1.79 4.02 23.54
CA GLU A 120 -0.59 4.20 24.36
C GLU A 120 0.46 5.08 23.68
N LYS A 121 0.73 4.83 22.40
CA LYS A 121 1.86 5.46 21.69
C LYS A 121 1.48 6.71 20.91
N TYR A 122 0.26 6.76 20.38
CA TYR A 122 -0.20 7.81 19.46
C TYR A 122 -1.65 8.23 19.76
N PRO A 123 -1.97 8.70 20.97
CA PRO A 123 -3.35 9.03 21.38
C PRO A 123 -4.02 10.05 20.47
N ASP A 124 -3.25 10.97 19.88
CA ASP A 124 -3.77 11.99 18.95
C ASP A 124 -4.27 11.39 17.61
N LEU A 125 -3.88 10.16 17.28
CA LEU A 125 -4.32 9.46 16.07
C LEU A 125 -5.57 8.60 16.28
N VAL A 126 -5.96 8.33 17.52
CA VAL A 126 -7.14 7.50 17.86
C VAL A 126 -8.42 7.99 17.16
N PRO A 127 -8.76 9.30 17.18
CA PRO A 127 -9.97 9.77 16.50
C PRO A 127 -9.99 9.52 14.99
N TYR A 128 -8.82 9.53 14.35
CA TYR A 128 -8.71 9.22 12.92
C TYR A 128 -8.87 7.73 12.66
N ALA A 129 -8.28 6.88 13.50
CA ALA A 129 -8.44 5.43 13.40
C ALA A 129 -9.91 5.02 13.60
N ASP A 130 -10.60 5.63 14.56
CA ASP A 130 -12.03 5.40 14.80
C ASP A 130 -12.88 5.84 13.61
N ALA A 131 -12.56 6.99 13.01
CA ALA A 131 -13.25 7.47 11.82
C ALA A 131 -13.05 6.52 10.60
N ILE A 132 -11.84 5.96 10.43
CA ILE A 132 -11.55 4.96 9.39
C ILE A 132 -12.35 3.68 9.64
N LYS A 133 -12.35 3.17 10.87
CA LYS A 133 -13.14 1.98 11.25
C LYS A 133 -14.64 2.19 11.01
N ALA A 134 -15.15 3.38 11.36
CA ALA A 134 -16.56 3.72 11.14
C ALA A 134 -16.93 3.87 9.65
N ALA A 135 -15.98 4.14 8.79
CA ALA A 135 -16.18 4.25 7.35
C ALA A 135 -16.13 2.89 6.62
N ASP A 136 -15.70 1.82 7.31
CA ASP A 136 -15.66 0.47 6.73
C ASP A 136 -17.08 -0.02 6.42
N PRO A 137 -17.41 -0.34 5.16
CA PRO A 137 -18.72 -0.88 4.79
C PRO A 137 -19.06 -2.20 5.51
N ALA A 138 -18.05 -3.00 5.85
CA ALA A 138 -18.25 -4.26 6.56
C ALA A 138 -18.63 -4.04 8.04
N ALA A 139 -18.15 -2.99 8.67
CA ALA A 139 -18.52 -2.64 10.03
C ALA A 139 -19.97 -2.13 10.15
N ASN A 140 -20.55 -1.65 9.04
CA ASN A 140 -21.90 -1.11 8.97
C ASN A 140 -22.95 -2.12 8.43
N ALA A 141 -22.53 -3.34 8.11
CA ALA A 141 -23.39 -4.39 7.52
C ALA A 141 -23.95 -5.38 8.54
N ALA A 142 -23.78 -5.12 9.85
CA ALA A 142 -24.27 -5.96 10.96
C ALA A 142 -25.61 -5.47 11.51
#